data_2a2326eeb2e939026ee7cdc0dffe70d9
#
_entry.id   2a2326eeb2e939026ee7cdc0dffe70d9
#
_cell.length_a   1.000
_cell.length_b   1.000
_cell.length_c   1.000
_cell.angle_alpha   90.00
_cell.angle_beta   90.00
_cell.angle_gamma   90.00
#
_symmetry.space_group_name_H-M   'P 1'
#
loop_
_entity.id
_entity.type
_entity.pdbx_description
1 polymer ?
#
loop_
_entity_poly.entity_id
_entity_poly.type
_entity_poly.pdbx_seq_one_letter_code
_entity_poly.pdbx_strand_id
1 'polypeptide(L)'
;MKSFAVFLTLSITAGFAAAAEPVDPDIALEPAHIIVNPWRFHIPPTKRQGVPGIERTAKGRLWVIHGRDVESPRNYQVLIRSDSNGRGWSHPKLMILPREGVRAMSAAIWIDPTGRMWVFWGQSFGQQDGRYGIWAITTDDPDAEDPQWSEPRRLGDGIMLNKPTVLSSGDWLFTSSVWKADHSIKVYATTDQGKTFELRGTAN
;
A
#
# COMPACT_ATOMS: atom_id res chain seq x y z
N MET A 1 4.82 24.28 -76.67
CA MET A 1 4.40 23.49 -75.51
C MET A 1 5.19 23.94 -74.26
N LYS A 2 4.57 24.68 -73.34
CA LYS A 2 5.24 25.18 -72.12
C LYS A 2 4.82 24.29 -70.99
N SER A 3 5.77 23.51 -70.39
CA SER A 3 5.53 22.70 -69.19
C SER A 3 5.55 23.58 -67.95
N PHE A 4 4.46 23.55 -67.17
CA PHE A 4 4.39 24.13 -65.83
C PHE A 4 4.74 23.04 -64.77
N ALA A 5 5.81 23.27 -64.03
CA ALA A 5 6.16 22.47 -62.89
C ALA A 5 5.43 23.03 -61.64
N VAL A 6 4.58 22.25 -61.03
CA VAL A 6 3.94 22.58 -59.74
C VAL A 6 4.84 22.06 -58.62
N PHE A 7 5.40 22.97 -57.85
CA PHE A 7 6.10 22.62 -56.59
C PHE A 7 5.10 22.51 -55.46
N LEU A 8 4.96 21.29 -54.93
CA LEU A 8 4.15 21.01 -53.74
C LEU A 8 5.06 21.17 -52.49
N THR A 9 4.89 22.26 -51.74
CA THR A 9 5.58 22.48 -50.47
C THR A 9 4.86 21.72 -49.35
N LEU A 10 5.51 20.68 -48.85
CA LEU A 10 5.03 19.90 -47.68
C LEU A 10 5.46 20.64 -46.41
N SER A 11 4.51 21.28 -45.71
CA SER A 11 4.76 21.91 -44.43
C SER A 11 4.68 20.85 -43.33
N ILE A 12 5.81 20.46 -42.75
CA ILE A 12 5.88 19.58 -41.56
C ILE A 12 5.66 20.46 -40.34
N THR A 13 4.48 20.43 -39.79
CA THR A 13 4.21 20.97 -38.43
C THR A 13 4.77 19.99 -37.41
N ALA A 14 5.91 20.32 -36.81
CA ALA A 14 6.42 19.62 -35.64
C ALA A 14 5.49 19.92 -34.48
N GLY A 15 4.62 18.96 -34.13
CA GLY A 15 3.86 18.99 -32.91
C GLY A 15 4.81 18.83 -31.73
N PHE A 16 5.02 19.89 -30.96
CA PHE A 16 5.65 19.78 -29.63
C PHE A 16 4.72 18.97 -28.75
N ALA A 17 5.09 17.73 -28.44
CA ALA A 17 4.50 17.01 -27.33
C ALA A 17 4.87 17.79 -26.06
N ALA A 18 3.88 18.36 -25.37
CA ALA A 18 4.08 18.96 -24.08
C ALA A 18 4.66 17.87 -23.16
N ALA A 19 5.84 18.11 -22.59
CA ALA A 19 6.37 17.23 -21.56
C ALA A 19 5.35 17.18 -20.43
N ALA A 20 5.00 15.96 -19.98
CA ALA A 20 4.13 15.81 -18.81
C ALA A 20 4.79 16.52 -17.63
N GLU A 21 4.00 17.33 -16.91
CA GLU A 21 4.47 17.98 -15.69
C GLU A 21 5.04 16.94 -14.74
N PRO A 22 6.16 17.21 -14.07
CA PRO A 22 6.72 16.28 -13.09
C PRO A 22 5.73 16.09 -11.96
N VAL A 23 5.44 14.83 -11.63
CA VAL A 23 4.55 14.49 -10.50
C VAL A 23 5.21 14.95 -9.20
N ASP A 24 4.47 15.70 -8.38
CA ASP A 24 4.93 16.15 -7.07
C ASP A 24 5.17 14.93 -6.15
N PRO A 25 6.40 14.72 -5.64
CA PRO A 25 6.69 13.61 -4.75
C PRO A 25 5.87 13.61 -3.45
N ASP A 26 5.34 14.76 -3.00
CA ASP A 26 4.49 14.86 -1.81
C ASP A 26 3.16 14.12 -1.97
N ILE A 27 2.80 13.72 -3.19
CA ILE A 27 1.67 12.81 -3.44
C ILE A 27 1.81 11.47 -2.67
N ALA A 28 3.02 11.09 -2.24
CA ALA A 28 3.25 9.94 -1.36
C ALA A 28 2.71 10.15 0.07
N LEU A 29 2.42 11.40 0.46
CA LEU A 29 1.79 11.75 1.73
C LEU A 29 0.26 11.73 1.65
N GLU A 30 -0.29 11.56 0.45
CA GLU A 30 -1.73 11.41 0.24
C GLU A 30 -2.16 9.96 0.45
N PRO A 31 -3.37 9.71 0.97
CA PRO A 31 -3.87 8.36 1.17
C PRO A 31 -4.03 7.60 -0.15
N ALA A 32 -3.73 6.30 -0.14
CA ALA A 32 -4.03 5.40 -1.24
C ALA A 32 -5.55 5.23 -1.42
N HIS A 33 -5.96 4.88 -2.63
CA HIS A 33 -7.33 4.47 -2.89
C HIS A 33 -7.59 3.07 -2.34
N ILE A 34 -8.62 2.92 -1.52
CA ILE A 34 -9.09 1.64 -1.01
C ILE A 34 -10.26 1.18 -1.87
N ILE A 35 -10.05 0.12 -2.63
CA ILE A 35 -11.05 -0.42 -3.55
C ILE A 35 -11.56 -1.73 -2.98
N VAL A 36 -12.80 -1.71 -2.48
CA VAL A 36 -13.47 -2.90 -1.93
C VAL A 36 -14.08 -3.72 -3.07
N ASN A 37 -13.97 -5.03 -2.99
CA ASN A 37 -14.45 -5.97 -4.00
C ASN A 37 -14.02 -5.59 -5.44
N PRO A 38 -12.70 -5.51 -5.72
CA PRO A 38 -12.16 -4.99 -6.97
C PRO A 38 -12.34 -5.93 -8.18
N TRP A 39 -13.31 -6.85 -8.15
CA TRP A 39 -13.56 -7.82 -9.21
C TRP A 39 -13.93 -7.18 -10.58
N ARG A 40 -14.33 -5.90 -10.57
CA ARG A 40 -14.59 -5.11 -11.80
C ARG A 40 -13.32 -4.57 -12.45
N PHE A 41 -12.20 -4.57 -11.71
CA PHE A 41 -10.93 -4.16 -12.26
C PHE A 41 -10.23 -5.38 -12.83
N HIS A 42 -9.79 -5.28 -14.07
CA HIS A 42 -8.88 -6.27 -14.61
C HIS A 42 -7.56 -6.17 -13.84
N ILE A 43 -7.34 -7.09 -12.90
CA ILE A 43 -6.07 -7.19 -12.18
C ILE A 43 -5.17 -8.06 -13.06
N PRO A 44 -4.19 -7.48 -13.78
CA PRO A 44 -3.34 -8.25 -14.66
C PRO A 44 -2.61 -9.35 -13.88
N PRO A 45 -2.42 -10.53 -14.46
CA PRO A 45 -1.54 -11.52 -13.85
C PRO A 45 -0.14 -10.92 -13.73
N THR A 46 0.44 -10.96 -12.54
CA THR A 46 1.77 -10.45 -12.28
C THR A 46 2.76 -11.61 -12.18
N LYS A 47 3.98 -11.38 -12.65
CA LYS A 47 5.07 -12.38 -12.61
C LYS A 47 5.58 -12.62 -11.19
N ARG A 48 5.30 -11.71 -10.25
CA ARG A 48 5.76 -11.79 -8.87
C ARG A 48 4.64 -11.38 -7.92
N GLN A 49 4.53 -12.13 -6.82
CA GLN A 49 3.75 -11.78 -5.64
C GLN A 49 4.75 -11.67 -4.48
N GLY A 50 4.81 -10.51 -3.84
CA GLY A 50 5.84 -10.22 -2.83
C GLY A 50 5.26 -10.08 -1.43
N VAL A 51 6.10 -10.38 -0.43
CA VAL A 51 5.90 -10.12 0.99
C VAL A 51 4.47 -10.44 1.46
N PRO A 52 4.05 -11.73 1.48
CA PRO A 52 2.72 -12.08 1.94
C PRO A 52 2.64 -12.01 3.46
N GLY A 53 1.54 -11.47 3.97
CA GLY A 53 1.13 -11.56 5.37
C GLY A 53 -0.11 -12.42 5.50
N ILE A 54 -0.24 -13.18 6.60
CA ILE A 54 -1.42 -13.99 6.90
C ILE A 54 -1.88 -13.76 8.32
N GLU A 55 -3.20 -13.73 8.51
CA GLU A 55 -3.83 -13.67 9.82
C GLU A 55 -5.11 -14.53 9.84
N ARG A 56 -5.49 -14.97 11.05
CA ARG A 56 -6.66 -15.82 11.25
C ARG A 56 -7.62 -15.16 12.24
N THR A 57 -8.87 -14.99 11.81
CA THR A 57 -9.93 -14.46 12.68
C THR A 57 -10.36 -15.44 13.76
N ALA A 58 -11.10 -14.95 14.77
CA ALA A 58 -11.65 -15.78 15.83
C ALA A 58 -12.58 -16.89 15.31
N LYS A 59 -13.33 -16.63 14.24
CA LYS A 59 -14.21 -17.63 13.60
C LYS A 59 -13.48 -18.57 12.62
N GLY A 60 -12.16 -18.36 12.44
CA GLY A 60 -11.33 -19.28 11.64
C GLY A 60 -11.11 -18.84 10.20
N ARG A 61 -11.67 -17.71 9.73
CA ARG A 61 -11.38 -17.13 8.44
C ARG A 61 -9.90 -16.77 8.35
N LEU A 62 -9.27 -17.10 7.25
CA LEU A 62 -7.91 -16.66 6.95
C LEU A 62 -7.98 -15.46 6.01
N TRP A 63 -7.15 -14.46 6.31
CA TRP A 63 -6.89 -13.33 5.44
C TRP A 63 -5.43 -13.33 5.03
N VAL A 64 -5.18 -13.09 3.74
CA VAL A 64 -3.84 -12.93 3.20
C VAL A 64 -3.75 -11.62 2.43
N ILE A 65 -2.73 -10.84 2.77
CA ILE A 65 -2.34 -9.67 1.98
C ILE A 65 -1.05 -9.99 1.23
N HIS A 66 -0.92 -9.51 0.01
CA HIS A 66 0.32 -9.63 -0.75
C HIS A 66 0.46 -8.49 -1.76
N GLY A 67 1.71 -8.13 -2.03
CA GLY A 67 2.04 -7.17 -3.09
C GLY A 67 1.88 -7.78 -4.48
N ARG A 68 1.50 -6.96 -5.42
CA ARG A 68 1.43 -7.28 -6.84
C ARG A 68 2.43 -6.44 -7.60
N ASP A 69 3.00 -7.05 -8.64
CA ASP A 69 4.07 -6.49 -9.46
C ASP A 69 5.44 -6.44 -8.76
N VAL A 70 6.49 -6.25 -9.53
CA VAL A 70 7.85 -6.02 -9.04
C VAL A 70 7.97 -4.63 -8.43
N GLU A 71 9.09 -4.38 -7.78
CA GLU A 71 9.43 -3.08 -7.20
C GLU A 71 9.35 -1.95 -8.25
N SER A 72 8.16 -1.45 -8.45
CA SER A 72 7.84 -0.43 -9.44
C SER A 72 6.90 0.62 -8.83
N PRO A 73 6.82 1.81 -9.43
CA PRO A 73 5.84 2.83 -9.06
C PRO A 73 4.38 2.41 -9.23
N ARG A 74 4.13 1.21 -9.76
CA ARG A 74 2.80 0.64 -9.95
C ARG A 74 2.49 -0.49 -8.98
N ASN A 75 3.33 -0.69 -7.97
CA ASN A 75 3.12 -1.72 -6.97
C ASN A 75 1.90 -1.38 -6.10
N TYR A 76 1.01 -2.33 -5.96
CA TYR A 76 -0.20 -2.23 -5.16
C TYR A 76 -0.36 -3.49 -4.29
N GLN A 77 -1.25 -3.44 -3.28
CA GLN A 77 -1.51 -4.56 -2.39
C GLN A 77 -2.90 -5.13 -2.63
N VAL A 78 -3.03 -6.44 -2.43
CA VAL A 78 -4.30 -7.17 -2.60
C VAL A 78 -4.57 -8.02 -1.36
N LEU A 79 -5.81 -7.96 -0.88
CA LEU A 79 -6.30 -8.77 0.24
C LEU A 79 -7.26 -9.84 -0.30
N ILE A 80 -6.99 -11.08 0.03
CA ILE A 80 -7.83 -12.25 -0.26
C ILE A 80 -8.18 -12.98 1.02
N ARG A 81 -9.22 -13.80 1.00
CA ARG A 81 -9.62 -14.60 2.16
C ARG A 81 -9.87 -16.06 1.83
N SER A 82 -9.82 -16.91 2.84
CA SER A 82 -10.22 -18.30 2.79
C SER A 82 -11.11 -18.67 3.97
N ASP A 83 -12.27 -19.26 3.67
CA ASP A 83 -13.19 -19.82 4.65
C ASP A 83 -13.07 -21.36 4.71
N SER A 84 -12.03 -21.93 4.10
CA SER A 84 -11.79 -23.37 3.96
C SER A 84 -10.42 -23.83 4.48
N ASN A 85 -9.88 -23.14 5.49
CA ASN A 85 -8.54 -23.40 6.05
C ASN A 85 -7.43 -23.41 4.98
N GLY A 86 -7.47 -22.44 4.05
CA GLY A 86 -6.46 -22.27 3.01
C GLY A 86 -6.60 -23.21 1.80
N ARG A 87 -7.62 -24.07 1.74
CA ARG A 87 -7.84 -24.98 0.60
C ARG A 87 -8.38 -24.28 -0.64
N GLY A 88 -9.10 -23.17 -0.45
CA GLY A 88 -9.62 -22.31 -1.50
C GLY A 88 -9.54 -20.84 -1.09
N TRP A 89 -9.36 -19.98 -2.09
CA TRP A 89 -9.19 -18.54 -1.89
C TRP A 89 -10.20 -17.76 -2.71
N SER A 90 -10.67 -16.68 -2.14
CA SER A 90 -11.59 -15.76 -2.82
C SER A 90 -10.88 -15.01 -3.95
N HIS A 91 -11.68 -14.40 -4.83
CA HIS A 91 -11.21 -13.25 -5.58
C HIS A 91 -10.76 -12.15 -4.61
N PRO A 92 -9.94 -11.17 -5.08
CA PRO A 92 -9.56 -10.04 -4.27
C PRO A 92 -10.78 -9.36 -3.62
N LYS A 93 -10.73 -9.21 -2.30
CA LYS A 93 -11.75 -8.56 -1.50
C LYS A 93 -11.46 -7.08 -1.30
N LEU A 94 -10.18 -6.72 -1.38
CA LEU A 94 -9.73 -5.34 -1.25
C LEU A 94 -8.44 -5.16 -2.05
N MET A 95 -8.29 -3.98 -2.63
CA MET A 95 -7.05 -3.52 -3.26
C MET A 95 -6.66 -2.16 -2.69
N ILE A 96 -5.40 -2.04 -2.30
CA ILE A 96 -4.76 -0.78 -1.91
C ILE A 96 -4.01 -0.29 -3.14
N LEU A 97 -4.56 0.71 -3.80
CA LEU A 97 -4.02 1.29 -5.02
C LEU A 97 -3.48 2.68 -4.72
N PRO A 98 -2.15 2.85 -4.64
CA PRO A 98 -1.57 4.17 -4.42
C PRO A 98 -1.77 5.08 -5.63
N ARG A 99 -1.52 6.36 -5.42
CA ARG A 99 -1.57 7.37 -6.48
C ARG A 99 -0.42 7.17 -7.47
N GLU A 100 -0.52 7.81 -8.63
CA GLU A 100 0.49 7.69 -9.68
C GLU A 100 1.89 8.07 -9.18
N GLY A 101 2.87 7.24 -9.54
CA GLY A 101 4.27 7.42 -9.09
C GLY A 101 4.55 6.90 -7.69
N VAL A 102 3.53 6.54 -6.92
CA VAL A 102 3.65 6.05 -5.54
C VAL A 102 3.58 4.53 -5.51
N ARG A 103 4.37 3.92 -4.63
CA ARG A 103 4.41 2.47 -4.38
C ARG A 103 3.68 2.14 -3.09
N ALA A 104 2.88 1.07 -3.09
CA ALA A 104 2.42 0.42 -1.87
C ALA A 104 3.15 -0.91 -1.72
N MET A 105 3.87 -1.11 -0.61
CA MET A 105 4.75 -2.28 -0.42
C MET A 105 4.80 -2.71 1.04
N SER A 106 5.45 -3.87 1.28
CA SER A 106 5.74 -4.37 2.63
C SER A 106 4.50 -4.41 3.52
N ALA A 107 3.43 -5.01 3.00
CA ALA A 107 2.18 -5.08 3.75
C ALA A 107 2.25 -6.11 4.88
N ALA A 108 1.61 -5.79 5.99
CA ALA A 108 1.38 -6.69 7.12
C ALA A 108 -0.11 -6.69 7.49
N ILE A 109 -0.54 -7.78 8.12
CA ILE A 109 -1.91 -7.93 8.61
C ILE A 109 -1.86 -8.42 10.05
N TRP A 110 -2.76 -7.92 10.88
CA TRP A 110 -2.79 -8.24 12.29
C TRP A 110 -4.19 -8.11 12.87
N ILE A 111 -4.55 -9.03 13.75
CA ILE A 111 -5.74 -8.90 14.59
C ILE A 111 -5.28 -8.51 15.99
N ASP A 112 -5.71 -7.34 16.44
CA ASP A 112 -5.34 -6.80 17.75
C ASP A 112 -6.09 -7.51 18.89
N PRO A 113 -5.71 -7.26 20.14
CA PRO A 113 -6.36 -7.89 21.31
C PRO A 113 -7.85 -7.58 21.45
N THR A 114 -8.38 -6.58 20.75
CA THR A 114 -9.82 -6.25 20.75
C THR A 114 -10.59 -7.01 19.67
N GLY A 115 -9.89 -7.74 18.79
CA GLY A 115 -10.47 -8.46 17.64
C GLY A 115 -10.57 -7.64 16.36
N ARG A 116 -10.13 -6.37 16.38
CA ARG A 116 -10.07 -5.52 15.19
C ARG A 116 -8.94 -5.98 14.28
N MET A 117 -9.19 -6.06 12.99
CA MET A 117 -8.17 -6.36 12.00
C MET A 117 -7.55 -5.08 11.44
N TRP A 118 -6.23 -5.08 11.40
CA TRP A 118 -5.40 -4.05 10.84
C TRP A 118 -4.74 -4.56 9.57
N VAL A 119 -4.70 -3.71 8.56
CA VAL A 119 -3.92 -3.90 7.34
C VAL A 119 -2.95 -2.74 7.22
N PHE A 120 -1.66 -3.05 7.27
CA PHE A 120 -0.57 -2.08 7.18
C PHE A 120 0.11 -2.17 5.83
N TRP A 121 0.61 -1.05 5.33
CA TRP A 121 1.50 -1.01 4.17
C TRP A 121 2.46 0.16 4.26
N GLY A 122 3.61 0.04 3.60
CA GLY A 122 4.51 1.14 3.36
C GLY A 122 4.14 1.87 2.07
N GLN A 123 4.21 3.19 2.08
CA GLN A 123 3.93 4.03 0.92
C GLN A 123 5.05 5.03 0.70
N SER A 124 5.59 5.12 -0.54
CA SER A 124 6.62 6.07 -0.92
C SER A 124 6.53 6.48 -2.37
N PHE A 125 7.01 7.67 -2.71
CA PHE A 125 7.29 8.04 -4.07
C PHE A 125 8.59 7.38 -4.55
N GLY A 126 8.59 6.78 -5.74
CA GLY A 126 9.77 6.12 -6.27
C GLY A 126 10.34 5.03 -5.34
N GLN A 127 11.65 5.07 -5.12
CA GLN A 127 12.37 4.11 -4.28
C GLN A 127 12.87 4.71 -2.96
N GLN A 128 12.01 5.27 -2.12
CA GLN A 128 12.39 5.75 -0.79
C GLN A 128 13.10 7.11 -0.81
N ASP A 129 12.35 8.13 -1.05
CA ASP A 129 12.81 9.51 -1.12
C ASP A 129 12.75 10.26 0.23
N GLY A 130 12.58 9.56 1.35
CA GLY A 130 12.42 10.15 2.69
C GLY A 130 10.97 10.39 3.10
N ARG A 131 10.00 10.36 2.18
CA ARG A 131 8.56 10.46 2.46
C ARG A 131 7.92 9.11 2.78
N TYR A 132 8.74 8.07 2.89
CA TYR A 132 8.28 6.73 3.19
C TYR A 132 7.52 6.70 4.51
N GLY A 133 6.29 6.21 4.47
CA GLY A 133 5.44 6.15 5.66
C GLY A 133 4.67 4.85 5.77
N ILE A 134 4.38 4.49 7.02
CA ILE A 134 3.49 3.38 7.36
C ILE A 134 2.07 3.90 7.34
N TRP A 135 1.22 3.23 6.59
CA TRP A 135 -0.21 3.48 6.49
C TRP A 135 -1.00 2.30 7.00
N ALA A 136 -2.21 2.53 7.44
CA ALA A 136 -3.12 1.47 7.86
C ALA A 136 -4.58 1.79 7.57
N ILE A 137 -5.34 0.71 7.40
CA ILE A 137 -6.81 0.67 7.51
C ILE A 137 -7.20 -0.39 8.53
N THR A 138 -8.41 -0.31 9.05
CA THR A 138 -8.94 -1.27 10.02
C THR A 138 -10.36 -1.69 9.68
N THR A 139 -10.76 -2.87 10.20
CA THR A 139 -12.15 -3.29 10.28
C THR A 139 -12.44 -3.90 11.66
N ASP A 140 -13.58 -3.55 12.25
CA ASP A 140 -13.99 -4.08 13.54
C ASP A 140 -14.65 -5.47 13.43
N ASP A 141 -15.10 -5.86 12.23
CA ASP A 141 -15.67 -7.19 11.98
C ASP A 141 -14.99 -7.86 10.76
N PRO A 142 -13.80 -8.47 10.96
CA PRO A 142 -13.10 -9.17 9.89
C PRO A 142 -13.80 -10.46 9.45
N ASP A 143 -14.81 -10.92 10.18
CA ASP A 143 -15.61 -12.09 9.86
C ASP A 143 -16.89 -11.76 9.10
N ALA A 144 -17.23 -10.49 8.90
CA ALA A 144 -18.33 -10.08 8.04
C ALA A 144 -18.14 -10.55 6.59
N GLU A 145 -19.23 -10.78 5.86
CA GLU A 145 -19.13 -11.11 4.43
C GLU A 145 -18.52 -9.95 3.64
N ASP A 146 -18.91 -8.73 3.96
CA ASP A 146 -18.40 -7.49 3.40
C ASP A 146 -17.96 -6.55 4.55
N PRO A 147 -16.71 -6.71 5.06
CA PRO A 147 -16.20 -5.87 6.13
C PRO A 147 -16.19 -4.39 5.76
N GLN A 148 -16.58 -3.55 6.70
CA GLN A 148 -16.45 -2.10 6.56
C GLN A 148 -15.03 -1.69 6.98
N TRP A 149 -14.39 -0.90 6.16
CA TRP A 149 -13.02 -0.46 6.35
C TRP A 149 -12.96 1.01 6.73
N SER A 150 -12.04 1.34 7.61
CA SER A 150 -11.73 2.74 7.94
C SER A 150 -11.10 3.46 6.76
N GLU A 151 -11.10 4.80 6.80
CA GLU A 151 -10.24 5.57 5.93
C GLU A 151 -8.75 5.27 6.19
N PRO A 152 -7.90 5.33 5.16
CA PRO A 152 -6.46 5.19 5.33
C PRO A 152 -5.88 6.30 6.19
N ARG A 153 -4.98 5.93 7.11
CA ARG A 153 -4.24 6.91 7.89
C ARG A 153 -2.76 6.57 7.96
N ARG A 154 -1.94 7.59 7.97
CA ARG A 154 -0.49 7.47 8.16
C ARG A 154 -0.18 7.37 9.65
N LEU A 155 0.64 6.38 10.03
CA LEU A 155 0.97 6.09 11.43
C LEU A 155 2.36 6.59 11.83
N GLY A 156 3.27 6.69 10.89
CA GLY A 156 4.65 7.10 11.15
C GLY A 156 5.54 6.98 9.92
N ASP A 157 6.81 7.31 10.08
CA ASP A 157 7.82 7.23 9.03
C ASP A 157 8.40 5.83 8.90
N GLY A 158 8.89 5.50 7.71
CA GLY A 158 9.66 4.30 7.43
C GLY A 158 8.83 3.11 6.97
N ILE A 159 9.45 1.94 7.00
CA ILE A 159 8.89 0.66 6.55
C ILE A 159 8.68 -0.25 7.74
N MET A 160 7.48 -0.78 7.87
CA MET A 160 7.13 -1.81 8.84
C MET A 160 7.04 -3.17 8.13
N LEU A 161 7.73 -4.18 8.63
CA LEU A 161 7.73 -5.53 8.06
C LEU A 161 7.01 -6.56 8.94
N ASN A 162 6.84 -6.26 10.23
CA ASN A 162 6.25 -7.16 11.20
C ASN A 162 4.99 -6.55 11.80
N LYS A 163 4.11 -7.39 12.33
CA LYS A 163 2.96 -6.93 13.12
C LYS A 163 3.41 -6.29 14.45
N PRO A 164 2.56 -5.45 15.05
CA PRO A 164 2.82 -4.89 16.37
C PRO A 164 3.03 -5.97 17.42
N THR A 165 3.84 -5.65 18.42
CA THR A 165 4.01 -6.43 19.65
C THR A 165 3.18 -5.79 20.75
N VAL A 166 2.40 -6.60 21.46
CA VAL A 166 1.64 -6.17 22.64
C VAL A 166 2.48 -6.40 23.89
N LEU A 167 2.70 -5.35 24.66
CA LEU A 167 3.43 -5.41 25.93
C LEU A 167 2.53 -5.92 27.07
N SER A 168 3.13 -6.34 28.17
CA SER A 168 2.39 -6.71 29.39
C SER A 168 1.58 -5.56 30.00
N SER A 169 1.97 -4.31 29.72
CA SER A 169 1.19 -3.11 30.07
C SER A 169 -0.10 -2.95 29.26
N GLY A 170 -0.24 -3.68 28.15
CA GLY A 170 -1.31 -3.47 27.15
C GLY A 170 -0.95 -2.50 26.05
N ASP A 171 0.19 -1.82 26.12
CA ASP A 171 0.69 -0.95 25.04
C ASP A 171 1.05 -1.78 23.82
N TRP A 172 0.94 -1.20 22.64
CA TRP A 172 1.43 -1.84 21.41
C TRP A 172 2.63 -1.08 20.88
N LEU A 173 3.61 -1.84 20.42
CA LEU A 173 4.79 -1.31 19.77
C LEU A 173 4.91 -1.86 18.36
N PHE A 174 5.37 -1.04 17.44
CA PHE A 174 5.90 -1.49 16.17
C PHE A 174 7.21 -0.77 15.81
N THR A 175 8.02 -1.44 15.03
CA THR A 175 9.28 -0.88 14.53
C THR A 175 9.16 -0.55 13.05
N SER A 176 9.85 0.49 12.65
CA SER A 176 10.04 0.85 11.25
C SER A 176 11.49 1.14 10.94
N SER A 177 11.87 0.96 9.67
CA SER A 177 13.20 1.30 9.18
C SER A 177 13.13 2.43 8.18
N VAL A 178 14.00 3.40 8.33
CA VAL A 178 14.18 4.52 7.39
C VAL A 178 15.55 4.38 6.74
N TRP A 179 15.59 3.73 5.56
CA TRP A 179 16.88 3.26 5.00
C TRP A 179 17.71 4.31 4.30
N LYS A 180 17.07 5.32 3.71
CA LYS A 180 17.78 6.27 2.83
C LYS A 180 17.77 7.71 3.31
N ALA A 181 16.97 8.04 4.31
CA ALA A 181 16.91 9.39 4.84
C ALA A 181 17.82 9.56 6.05
N ASP A 182 17.58 8.82 7.13
CA ASP A 182 18.32 8.95 8.38
C ASP A 182 18.98 7.65 8.85
N HIS A 183 18.82 6.56 8.10
CA HIS A 183 19.37 5.22 8.39
C HIS A 183 19.00 4.72 9.79
N SER A 184 17.84 5.07 10.30
CA SER A 184 17.40 4.78 11.65
C SER A 184 16.35 3.67 11.71
N ILE A 185 16.25 3.05 12.88
CA ILE A 185 15.10 2.26 13.31
C ILE A 185 14.28 3.12 14.24
N LYS A 186 13.01 3.30 13.95
CA LYS A 186 12.06 4.03 14.79
C LYS A 186 11.14 3.05 15.50
N VAL A 187 10.87 3.29 16.78
CA VAL A 187 9.92 2.52 17.57
C VAL A 187 8.73 3.41 17.88
N TYR A 188 7.57 3.05 17.35
CA TYR A 188 6.31 3.72 17.63
C TYR A 188 5.52 2.94 18.66
N ALA A 189 4.78 3.66 19.48
CA ALA A 189 3.94 3.09 20.54
C ALA A 189 2.53 3.67 20.50
N THR A 190 1.57 2.87 20.94
CA THR A 190 0.22 3.32 21.28
C THR A 190 -0.17 2.79 22.66
N THR A 191 -0.81 3.65 23.45
CA THR A 191 -1.38 3.32 24.77
C THR A 191 -2.91 3.39 24.77
N ASP A 192 -3.50 3.72 23.62
CA ASP A 192 -4.94 3.97 23.43
C ASP A 192 -5.59 3.04 22.39
N GLN A 193 -5.04 1.81 22.29
CA GLN A 193 -5.51 0.78 21.35
C GLN A 193 -5.47 1.23 19.88
N GLY A 194 -4.40 1.95 19.53
CA GLY A 194 -4.12 2.34 18.16
C GLY A 194 -4.89 3.58 17.67
N LYS A 195 -5.52 4.35 18.56
CA LYS A 195 -6.10 5.64 18.15
C LYS A 195 -5.02 6.63 17.78
N THR A 196 -3.95 6.69 18.58
CA THR A 196 -2.75 7.48 18.29
C THR A 196 -1.49 6.62 18.35
N PHE A 197 -0.46 7.03 17.63
CA PHE A 197 0.88 6.44 17.68
C PHE A 197 1.92 7.53 17.85
N GLU A 198 2.84 7.30 18.78
CA GLU A 198 3.90 8.25 19.10
C GLU A 198 5.27 7.60 18.90
N LEU A 199 6.25 8.38 18.45
CA LEU A 199 7.63 7.93 18.39
C LEU A 199 8.17 7.79 19.83
N ARG A 200 8.44 6.55 20.25
CA ARG A 200 8.97 6.26 21.60
C ARG A 200 10.48 6.27 21.64
N GLY A 201 11.14 5.92 20.55
CA GLY A 201 12.60 5.88 20.48
C GLY A 201 13.13 5.64 19.09
N THR A 202 14.42 5.91 18.93
CA THR A 202 15.18 5.71 17.68
C THR A 202 16.47 4.99 18.01
N ALA A 203 16.86 4.06 17.14
CA ALA A 203 18.17 3.39 17.17
C ALA A 203 18.84 3.51 15.79
N ASN A 204 20.15 3.73 15.77
CA ASN A 204 21.01 3.80 14.58
C ASN A 204 21.97 2.62 14.54
#